data_0bea4735b1cd802b56503bd35e7710a8
#
_entry.id   0bea4735b1cd802b56503bd35e7710a8
#
_cell.length_a   1.000
_cell.length_b   1.000
_cell.length_c   1.000
_cell.angle_alpha   90.00
_cell.angle_beta   90.00
_cell.angle_gamma   90.00
#
_symmetry.space_group_name_H-M   'P 1'
#
loop_
_entity.id
_entity.type
_entity.pdbx_description
1 polymer ?
#
loop_
_entity_poly.entity_id
_entity_poly.type
_entity_poly.pdbx_seq_one_letter_code
_entity_poly.pdbx_strand_id
1 'polypeptide(L)'
;MKEPVRIAVTGAAGQICYSLLFIIASGEMLGKDQPVILQLLDIPEAQKKVKGVMMELKDAAFPLLADMFTTDDPEEAFKDAKMALLVGSKPRKEGQSRADLLEANSKIFKEQGAALNKVADRNVKVLVVGNPANTNAYVAMKSAPDLPARNFTAMLRLDHNRSLAQLADKLKVNLKDIHQLVVWGNHSSTMYADLRFATVDGKSVKELVNDEEWYVNTFLPTVANRGGAIIKARGLSSAASAAQAAAQHMRNWVLGLSLIHISEPTRPY
;
A
#
# COMPACT_ATOMS: atom_id res chain seq x y z
N MET A 1 -10.37 -25.61 -8.96
CA MET A 1 -9.59 -24.47 -8.41
C MET A 1 -10.06 -23.20 -9.12
N LYS A 2 -10.05 -22.07 -8.43
CA LYS A 2 -10.30 -20.77 -9.07
C LYS A 2 -9.20 -20.47 -10.10
N GLU A 3 -9.53 -19.67 -11.12
CA GLU A 3 -8.52 -19.17 -12.06
C GLU A 3 -7.50 -18.27 -11.32
N PRO A 4 -6.21 -18.42 -11.61
CA PRO A 4 -5.19 -17.59 -10.98
C PRO A 4 -5.36 -16.10 -11.29
N VAL A 5 -5.22 -15.26 -10.27
CA VAL A 5 -5.24 -13.80 -10.43
C VAL A 5 -3.85 -13.28 -10.72
N ARG A 6 -3.69 -12.51 -11.81
CA ARG A 6 -2.45 -11.83 -12.18
C ARG A 6 -2.25 -10.58 -11.35
N ILE A 7 -1.14 -10.53 -10.64
CA ILE A 7 -0.80 -9.42 -9.73
C ILE A 7 0.58 -8.88 -10.11
N ALA A 8 0.60 -7.65 -10.60
CA ALA A 8 1.84 -6.94 -10.89
C ALA A 8 2.34 -6.20 -9.63
N VAL A 9 3.64 -6.32 -9.36
CA VAL A 9 4.29 -5.63 -8.23
C VAL A 9 5.56 -4.96 -8.73
N THR A 10 5.66 -3.63 -8.54
CA THR A 10 6.85 -2.87 -8.97
C THR A 10 7.81 -2.61 -7.82
N GLY A 11 9.10 -2.50 -8.12
CA GLY A 11 10.15 -2.39 -7.10
C GLY A 11 10.35 -3.71 -6.35
N ALA A 12 10.23 -4.83 -7.07
CA ALA A 12 10.16 -6.18 -6.52
C ALA A 12 11.39 -6.59 -5.70
N ALA A 13 12.56 -5.97 -5.95
CA ALA A 13 13.79 -6.17 -5.16
C ALA A 13 13.81 -5.40 -3.84
N GLY A 14 12.81 -4.51 -3.58
CA GLY A 14 12.76 -3.63 -2.41
C GLY A 14 12.33 -4.35 -1.13
N GLN A 15 12.64 -3.76 0.03
CA GLN A 15 12.33 -4.36 1.34
C GLN A 15 10.82 -4.51 1.60
N ILE A 16 10.00 -3.55 1.14
CA ILE A 16 8.55 -3.66 1.26
C ILE A 16 8.06 -4.83 0.41
N CYS A 17 8.52 -4.94 -0.84
CA CYS A 17 8.10 -6.01 -1.74
C CYS A 17 8.54 -7.38 -1.25
N TYR A 18 9.74 -7.52 -0.69
CA TYR A 18 10.19 -8.76 -0.09
C TYR A 18 9.17 -9.31 0.93
N SER A 19 8.68 -8.48 1.85
CA SER A 19 7.62 -8.89 2.78
C SER A 19 6.25 -9.08 2.12
N LEU A 20 5.89 -8.19 1.18
CA LEU A 20 4.59 -8.17 0.53
C LEU A 20 4.34 -9.41 -0.33
N LEU A 21 5.35 -9.86 -1.07
CA LEU A 21 5.23 -11.00 -1.97
C LEU A 21 4.90 -12.30 -1.21
N PHE A 22 5.50 -12.50 -0.03
CA PHE A 22 5.19 -13.63 0.84
C PHE A 22 3.77 -13.55 1.41
N ILE A 23 3.30 -12.35 1.79
CA ILE A 23 1.92 -12.13 2.24
C ILE A 23 0.92 -12.44 1.12
N ILE A 24 1.22 -12.04 -0.13
CA ILE A 24 0.35 -12.35 -1.28
C ILE A 24 0.33 -13.85 -1.54
N ALA A 25 1.50 -14.48 -1.64
CA ALA A 25 1.65 -15.90 -1.96
C ALA A 25 1.02 -16.81 -0.89
N SER A 26 1.02 -16.39 0.38
CA SER A 26 0.39 -17.15 1.48
C SER A 26 -1.14 -17.11 1.48
N GLY A 27 -1.77 -16.29 0.60
CA GLY A 27 -3.21 -16.12 0.52
C GLY A 27 -3.80 -15.13 1.53
N GLU A 28 -2.99 -14.40 2.29
CA GLU A 28 -3.49 -13.41 3.25
C GLU A 28 -4.18 -12.23 2.56
N MET A 29 -3.79 -11.89 1.32
CA MET A 29 -4.38 -10.76 0.59
C MET A 29 -5.72 -11.13 -0.08
N LEU A 30 -5.85 -12.27 -0.75
CA LEU A 30 -7.01 -12.62 -1.56
C LEU A 30 -7.84 -13.80 -1.04
N GLY A 31 -7.44 -14.39 0.07
CA GLY A 31 -8.08 -15.58 0.63
C GLY A 31 -7.28 -16.86 0.37
N LYS A 32 -7.55 -17.86 1.19
CA LYS A 32 -6.78 -19.12 1.22
C LYS A 32 -7.11 -20.09 0.08
N ASP A 33 -8.01 -19.71 -0.82
CA ASP A 33 -8.47 -20.50 -1.95
C ASP A 33 -8.25 -19.82 -3.32
N GLN A 34 -7.59 -18.63 -3.33
CA GLN A 34 -7.32 -17.86 -4.54
C GLN A 34 -5.88 -18.03 -5.01
N PRO A 35 -5.62 -18.79 -6.09
CA PRO A 35 -4.29 -18.85 -6.71
C PRO A 35 -3.89 -17.50 -7.31
N VAL A 36 -2.58 -17.25 -7.36
CA VAL A 36 -2.01 -16.00 -7.88
C VAL A 36 -0.86 -16.26 -8.85
N ILE A 37 -0.70 -15.38 -9.83
CA ILE A 37 0.49 -15.27 -10.68
C ILE A 37 1.15 -13.94 -10.34
N LEU A 38 2.42 -13.96 -9.94
CA LEU A 38 3.19 -12.78 -9.61
C LEU A 38 3.98 -12.27 -10.82
N GLN A 39 3.71 -11.03 -11.23
CA GLN A 39 4.38 -10.32 -12.32
C GLN A 39 5.27 -9.25 -11.70
N LEU A 40 6.59 -9.51 -11.65
CA LEU A 40 7.54 -8.73 -10.85
C LEU A 40 8.30 -7.76 -11.74
N LEU A 41 8.09 -6.45 -11.54
CA LEU A 41 8.76 -5.39 -12.28
C LEU A 41 9.85 -4.75 -11.43
N ASP A 42 11.05 -4.68 -11.97
CA ASP A 42 12.13 -3.86 -11.39
C ASP A 42 13.10 -3.42 -12.49
N ILE A 43 13.99 -2.49 -12.18
CA ILE A 43 15.01 -1.98 -13.09
C ILE A 43 16.00 -3.09 -13.49
N PRO A 44 16.69 -2.98 -14.64
CA PRO A 44 17.62 -4.01 -15.12
C PRO A 44 18.65 -4.42 -14.07
N GLU A 45 19.23 -3.46 -13.35
CA GLU A 45 20.27 -3.69 -12.34
C GLU A 45 19.78 -4.49 -11.13
N ALA A 46 18.47 -4.47 -10.86
CA ALA A 46 17.85 -5.17 -9.75
C ALA A 46 17.39 -6.61 -10.11
N GLN A 47 17.35 -6.98 -11.40
CA GLN A 47 16.81 -8.27 -11.86
C GLN A 47 17.46 -9.49 -11.18
N LYS A 48 18.78 -9.43 -10.94
CA LYS A 48 19.50 -10.50 -10.22
C LYS A 48 18.96 -10.68 -8.79
N LYS A 49 18.66 -9.57 -8.11
CA LYS A 49 18.10 -9.60 -6.75
C LYS A 49 16.65 -10.10 -6.74
N VAL A 50 15.84 -9.70 -7.72
CA VAL A 50 14.48 -10.22 -7.87
C VAL A 50 14.48 -11.73 -8.07
N LYS A 51 15.38 -12.26 -8.90
CA LYS A 51 15.55 -13.71 -9.09
C LYS A 51 15.87 -14.42 -7.76
N GLY A 52 16.67 -13.81 -6.87
CA GLY A 52 16.91 -14.33 -5.53
C GLY A 52 15.64 -14.42 -4.69
N VAL A 53 14.80 -13.36 -4.71
CA VAL A 53 13.50 -13.37 -4.04
C VAL A 53 12.57 -14.45 -4.61
N MET A 54 12.59 -14.65 -5.94
CA MET A 54 11.81 -15.73 -6.57
C MET A 54 12.27 -17.12 -6.14
N MET A 55 13.56 -17.33 -5.91
CA MET A 55 14.06 -18.60 -5.35
C MET A 55 13.49 -18.85 -3.96
N GLU A 56 13.51 -17.86 -3.07
CA GLU A 56 12.94 -17.98 -1.72
C GLU A 56 11.41 -18.21 -1.74
N LEU A 57 10.69 -17.56 -2.66
CA LEU A 57 9.26 -17.81 -2.84
C LEU A 57 8.97 -19.25 -3.28
N LYS A 58 9.84 -19.84 -4.11
CA LYS A 58 9.76 -21.26 -4.48
C LYS A 58 10.06 -22.18 -3.30
N ASP A 59 11.11 -21.85 -2.54
CA ASP A 59 11.52 -22.62 -1.36
C ASP A 59 10.45 -22.57 -0.25
N ALA A 60 9.68 -21.49 -0.17
CA ALA A 60 8.54 -21.37 0.74
C ALA A 60 7.34 -22.26 0.36
N ALA A 61 7.34 -22.83 -0.85
CA ALA A 61 6.38 -23.83 -1.32
C ALA A 61 4.90 -23.45 -1.12
N PHE A 62 4.54 -22.17 -1.40
CA PHE A 62 3.17 -21.69 -1.28
C PHE A 62 2.23 -22.36 -2.27
N PRO A 63 1.20 -23.09 -1.83
CA PRO A 63 0.31 -23.83 -2.73
C PRO A 63 -0.57 -22.92 -3.62
N LEU A 64 -0.70 -21.64 -3.26
CA LEU A 64 -1.45 -20.64 -4.01
C LEU A 64 -0.60 -19.88 -5.03
N LEU A 65 0.72 -20.02 -5.02
CA LEU A 65 1.60 -19.40 -6.02
C LEU A 65 1.61 -20.29 -7.27
N ALA A 66 0.73 -19.97 -8.23
CA ALA A 66 0.59 -20.75 -9.45
C ALA A 66 1.75 -20.54 -10.42
N ASP A 67 2.26 -19.28 -10.54
CA ASP A 67 3.39 -18.91 -11.39
C ASP A 67 3.98 -17.58 -10.96
N MET A 68 5.21 -17.28 -11.42
CA MET A 68 5.85 -15.99 -11.26
C MET A 68 6.93 -15.76 -12.30
N PHE A 69 7.08 -14.52 -12.73
CA PHE A 69 8.18 -14.09 -13.58
C PHE A 69 8.67 -12.69 -13.21
N THR A 70 9.84 -12.32 -13.69
CA THR A 70 10.41 -10.98 -13.52
C THR A 70 10.81 -10.38 -14.86
N THR A 71 10.61 -9.09 -15.01
CA THR A 71 10.93 -8.30 -16.20
C THR A 71 11.29 -6.86 -15.82
N ASP A 72 11.94 -6.16 -16.73
CA ASP A 72 12.17 -4.71 -16.66
C ASP A 72 11.26 -3.94 -17.63
N ASP A 73 10.44 -4.64 -18.40
CA ASP A 73 9.42 -4.05 -19.29
C ASP A 73 8.07 -3.88 -18.58
N PRO A 74 7.58 -2.63 -18.41
CA PRO A 74 6.27 -2.38 -17.79
C PRO A 74 5.09 -2.99 -18.57
N GLU A 75 5.15 -3.07 -19.90
CA GLU A 75 4.05 -3.66 -20.69
C GLU A 75 3.97 -5.18 -20.46
N GLU A 76 5.10 -5.87 -20.39
CA GLU A 76 5.12 -7.28 -20.01
C GLU A 76 4.63 -7.49 -18.58
N ALA A 77 5.11 -6.67 -17.63
CA ALA A 77 4.73 -6.78 -16.22
C ALA A 77 3.24 -6.55 -15.98
N PHE A 78 2.61 -5.63 -16.69
CA PHE A 78 1.19 -5.28 -16.48
C PHE A 78 0.23 -6.05 -17.39
N LYS A 79 0.72 -6.91 -18.27
CA LYS A 79 -0.13 -7.64 -19.22
C LYS A 79 -1.18 -8.48 -18.48
N ASP A 80 -2.45 -8.19 -18.78
CA ASP A 80 -3.62 -8.84 -18.20
C ASP A 80 -3.70 -8.78 -16.67
N ALA A 81 -2.97 -7.85 -16.04
CA ALA A 81 -2.97 -7.69 -14.59
C ALA A 81 -4.35 -7.26 -14.07
N LYS A 82 -4.87 -8.01 -13.10
CA LYS A 82 -6.11 -7.68 -12.36
C LYS A 82 -5.82 -6.73 -11.20
N MET A 83 -4.60 -6.74 -10.70
CA MET A 83 -4.11 -5.88 -9.63
C MET A 83 -2.69 -5.42 -9.94
N ALA A 84 -2.40 -4.17 -9.60
CA ALA A 84 -1.06 -3.59 -9.69
C ALA A 84 -0.71 -2.85 -8.40
N LEU A 85 0.34 -3.28 -7.72
CA LEU A 85 0.88 -2.61 -6.54
C LEU A 85 2.15 -1.87 -6.96
N LEU A 86 2.04 -0.56 -7.11
CA LEU A 86 3.13 0.32 -7.53
C LEU A 86 3.94 0.76 -6.30
N VAL A 87 4.89 -0.08 -5.89
CA VAL A 87 5.69 0.10 -4.68
C VAL A 87 7.02 0.79 -4.98
N GLY A 88 7.62 0.48 -6.13
CA GLY A 88 8.91 1.04 -6.55
C GLY A 88 8.84 2.55 -6.73
N SER A 89 9.77 3.26 -6.11
CA SER A 89 9.99 4.69 -6.31
C SER A 89 11.43 5.04 -5.97
N LYS A 90 11.94 6.14 -6.55
CA LYS A 90 13.26 6.64 -6.18
C LYS A 90 13.22 7.25 -4.78
N PRO A 91 14.05 6.80 -3.84
CA PRO A 91 14.15 7.42 -2.53
C PRO A 91 14.80 8.79 -2.62
N ARG A 92 14.46 9.69 -1.68
CA ARG A 92 15.14 10.99 -1.58
C ARG A 92 16.58 10.80 -1.15
N LYS A 93 17.50 11.38 -1.93
CA LYS A 93 18.92 11.44 -1.58
C LYS A 93 19.24 12.70 -0.79
N GLU A 94 20.33 12.67 -0.03
CA GLU A 94 20.85 13.84 0.65
C GLU A 94 21.17 14.95 -0.38
N GLY A 95 20.79 16.19 -0.07
CA GLY A 95 20.95 17.34 -0.99
C GLY A 95 19.95 17.42 -2.14
N GLN A 96 19.12 16.41 -2.38
CA GLN A 96 18.12 16.44 -3.45
C GLN A 96 16.90 17.28 -3.05
N SER A 97 16.47 18.19 -3.94
CA SER A 97 15.26 18.96 -3.73
C SER A 97 13.99 18.08 -3.81
N ARG A 98 12.88 18.57 -3.24
CA ARG A 98 11.57 17.89 -3.40
C ARG A 98 11.09 17.92 -4.85
N ALA A 99 11.40 18.98 -5.59
CA ALA A 99 11.03 19.11 -7.00
C ALA A 99 11.75 18.09 -7.87
N ASP A 100 13.06 17.91 -7.71
CA ASP A 100 13.84 16.91 -8.47
C ASP A 100 13.34 15.48 -8.19
N LEU A 101 13.03 15.18 -6.93
CA LEU A 101 12.47 13.89 -6.56
C LEU A 101 11.10 13.66 -7.20
N LEU A 102 10.26 14.69 -7.18
CA LEU A 102 8.92 14.65 -7.79
C LEU A 102 9.03 14.42 -9.31
N GLU A 103 9.90 15.14 -9.99
CA GLU A 103 10.13 14.99 -11.42
C GLU A 103 10.60 13.57 -11.77
N ALA A 104 11.59 13.07 -11.02
CA ALA A 104 12.14 11.74 -11.25
C ALA A 104 11.12 10.62 -11.04
N ASN A 105 10.27 10.73 -10.01
CA ASN A 105 9.20 9.78 -9.76
C ASN A 105 8.05 9.94 -10.76
N SER A 106 7.70 11.17 -11.15
CA SER A 106 6.64 11.41 -12.14
C SER A 106 6.92 10.71 -13.47
N LYS A 107 8.17 10.62 -13.92
CA LYS A 107 8.53 9.86 -15.13
C LYS A 107 8.19 8.39 -14.97
N ILE A 108 8.60 7.77 -13.88
CA ILE A 108 8.33 6.35 -13.58
C ILE A 108 6.82 6.08 -13.58
N PHE A 109 6.05 6.86 -12.84
CA PHE A 109 4.60 6.63 -12.72
C PHE A 109 3.83 7.00 -13.97
N LYS A 110 4.34 7.91 -14.81
CA LYS A 110 3.82 8.21 -16.15
C LYS A 110 3.97 7.00 -17.07
N GLU A 111 5.15 6.40 -17.14
CA GLU A 111 5.43 5.21 -17.94
C GLU A 111 4.59 4.02 -17.47
N GLN A 112 4.54 3.77 -16.16
CA GLN A 112 3.73 2.70 -15.59
C GLN A 112 2.23 2.91 -15.83
N GLY A 113 1.73 4.15 -15.73
CA GLY A 113 0.35 4.49 -16.04
C GLY A 113 0.00 4.23 -17.51
N ALA A 114 0.88 4.64 -18.44
CA ALA A 114 0.70 4.41 -19.86
C ALA A 114 0.71 2.90 -20.21
N ALA A 115 1.61 2.13 -19.61
CA ALA A 115 1.66 0.68 -19.80
C ALA A 115 0.40 0.00 -19.24
N LEU A 116 -0.06 0.37 -18.03
CA LEU A 116 -1.34 -0.11 -17.47
C LEU A 116 -2.51 0.17 -18.41
N ASN A 117 -2.57 1.38 -18.97
CA ASN A 117 -3.62 1.76 -19.92
C ASN A 117 -3.66 0.86 -21.15
N LYS A 118 -2.49 0.46 -21.63
CA LYS A 118 -2.32 -0.31 -22.87
C LYS A 118 -2.64 -1.79 -22.68
N VAL A 119 -2.19 -2.41 -21.60
CA VAL A 119 -2.13 -3.88 -21.52
C VAL A 119 -2.80 -4.51 -20.29
N ALA A 120 -3.19 -3.72 -19.27
CA ALA A 120 -3.85 -4.26 -18.09
C ALA A 120 -5.33 -4.56 -18.33
N ASP A 121 -5.93 -5.37 -17.45
CA ASP A 121 -7.39 -5.55 -17.41
C ASP A 121 -8.09 -4.18 -17.21
N ARG A 122 -9.21 -3.98 -17.89
CA ARG A 122 -9.97 -2.69 -17.79
C ARG A 122 -10.49 -2.39 -16.38
N ASN A 123 -10.63 -3.42 -15.54
CA ASN A 123 -11.04 -3.30 -14.14
C ASN A 123 -9.87 -3.46 -13.16
N VAL A 124 -8.62 -3.32 -13.65
CA VAL A 124 -7.42 -3.42 -12.81
C VAL A 124 -7.53 -2.51 -11.59
N LYS A 125 -7.16 -3.03 -10.42
CA LYS A 125 -7.08 -2.25 -9.18
C LYS A 125 -5.63 -1.86 -8.94
N VAL A 126 -5.36 -0.55 -8.97
CA VAL A 126 -4.01 0.00 -8.85
C VAL A 126 -3.83 0.65 -7.48
N LEU A 127 -2.95 0.12 -6.68
CA LEU A 127 -2.54 0.69 -5.40
C LEU A 127 -1.14 1.30 -5.51
N VAL A 128 -1.03 2.59 -5.29
CA VAL A 128 0.26 3.29 -5.25
C VAL A 128 0.76 3.39 -3.81
N VAL A 129 1.93 2.82 -3.57
CA VAL A 129 2.63 2.79 -2.28
C VAL A 129 3.88 3.68 -2.30
N GLY A 130 4.54 3.77 -3.47
CA GLY A 130 5.76 4.55 -3.67
C GLY A 130 5.53 6.06 -3.45
N ASN A 131 6.36 6.68 -2.60
CA ASN A 131 6.23 8.07 -2.20
C ASN A 131 6.77 9.07 -3.25
N PRO A 132 6.10 10.24 -3.40
CA PRO A 132 4.88 10.70 -2.71
C PRO A 132 3.62 10.04 -3.26
N ALA A 133 2.98 9.18 -2.46
CA ALA A 133 1.97 8.23 -2.93
C ALA A 133 0.77 8.88 -3.63
N ASN A 134 0.21 9.94 -3.06
CA ASN A 134 -0.97 10.61 -3.64
C ASN A 134 -0.65 11.27 -4.98
N THR A 135 0.49 11.95 -5.10
CA THR A 135 0.92 12.58 -6.36
C THR A 135 1.24 11.53 -7.42
N ASN A 136 1.94 10.47 -7.03
CA ASN A 136 2.28 9.38 -7.94
C ASN A 136 1.02 8.65 -8.44
N ALA A 137 0.02 8.44 -7.58
CA ALA A 137 -1.27 7.89 -7.97
C ALA A 137 -2.01 8.78 -8.97
N TYR A 138 -1.98 10.09 -8.75
CA TYR A 138 -2.57 11.05 -9.69
C TYR A 138 -1.86 11.03 -11.05
N VAL A 139 -0.53 11.00 -11.07
CA VAL A 139 0.26 10.93 -12.31
C VAL A 139 -0.04 9.62 -13.06
N ALA A 140 -0.03 8.48 -12.40
CA ALA A 140 -0.35 7.20 -13.02
C ALA A 140 -1.77 7.19 -13.61
N MET A 141 -2.75 7.68 -12.85
CA MET A 141 -4.16 7.80 -13.28
C MET A 141 -4.29 8.69 -14.51
N LYS A 142 -3.65 9.87 -14.51
CA LYS A 142 -3.70 10.80 -15.67
C LYS A 142 -2.98 10.25 -16.89
N SER A 143 -2.05 9.33 -16.72
CA SER A 143 -1.35 8.66 -17.81
C SER A 143 -2.06 7.40 -18.32
N ALA A 144 -3.22 7.07 -17.73
CA ALA A 144 -4.06 5.95 -18.13
C ALA A 144 -5.50 6.43 -18.46
N PRO A 145 -5.69 7.22 -19.52
CA PRO A 145 -6.96 7.90 -19.80
C PRO A 145 -8.13 6.95 -20.08
N ASP A 146 -7.87 5.72 -20.55
CA ASP A 146 -8.92 4.74 -20.88
C ASP A 146 -9.30 3.86 -19.68
N LEU A 147 -8.58 3.97 -18.56
CA LEU A 147 -8.93 3.30 -17.31
C LEU A 147 -9.77 4.22 -16.42
N PRO A 148 -10.84 3.71 -15.77
CA PRO A 148 -11.61 4.50 -14.83
C PRO A 148 -10.74 5.06 -13.68
N ALA A 149 -10.92 6.34 -13.35
CA ALA A 149 -10.17 6.99 -12.25
C ALA A 149 -10.30 6.24 -10.91
N ARG A 150 -11.44 5.61 -10.66
CA ARG A 150 -11.72 4.78 -9.48
C ARG A 150 -10.83 3.54 -9.34
N ASN A 151 -10.12 3.18 -10.43
CA ASN A 151 -9.17 2.06 -10.41
C ASN A 151 -7.84 2.41 -9.72
N PHE A 152 -7.60 3.69 -9.41
CA PHE A 152 -6.35 4.15 -8.83
C PHE A 152 -6.56 4.65 -7.40
N THR A 153 -5.72 4.17 -6.48
CA THR A 153 -5.72 4.56 -5.07
C THR A 153 -4.30 4.79 -4.57
N ALA A 154 -4.17 5.67 -3.57
CA ALA A 154 -2.93 5.88 -2.83
C ALA A 154 -3.02 5.25 -1.45
N MET A 155 -1.92 4.69 -0.93
CA MET A 155 -1.93 3.99 0.34
C MET A 155 -1.80 4.95 1.54
N LEU A 156 -2.89 5.08 2.32
CA LEU A 156 -2.89 5.64 3.67
C LEU A 156 -3.20 4.58 4.75
N ARG A 157 -3.33 3.32 4.37
CA ARG A 157 -3.68 2.24 5.29
C ARG A 157 -2.68 2.08 6.43
N LEU A 158 -1.39 2.37 6.21
CA LEU A 158 -0.40 2.31 7.28
C LEU A 158 -0.64 3.38 8.35
N ASP A 159 -1.03 4.59 7.94
CA ASP A 159 -1.35 5.68 8.87
C ASP A 159 -2.62 5.37 9.67
N HIS A 160 -3.61 4.75 9.01
CA HIS A 160 -4.80 4.24 9.66
C HIS A 160 -4.46 3.16 10.70
N ASN A 161 -3.64 2.17 10.36
CA ASN A 161 -3.22 1.12 11.29
C ASN A 161 -2.45 1.69 12.50
N ARG A 162 -1.60 2.70 12.28
CA ARG A 162 -0.89 3.43 13.35
C ARG A 162 -1.87 4.14 14.29
N SER A 163 -2.89 4.76 13.72
CA SER A 163 -3.94 5.44 14.50
C SER A 163 -4.74 4.45 15.35
N LEU A 164 -5.14 3.30 14.79
CA LEU A 164 -5.80 2.24 15.54
C LEU A 164 -4.94 1.74 16.71
N ALA A 165 -3.63 1.52 16.48
CA ALA A 165 -2.73 1.05 17.53
C ALA A 165 -2.63 2.04 18.69
N GLN A 166 -2.49 3.35 18.39
CA GLN A 166 -2.44 4.38 19.44
C GLN A 166 -3.76 4.49 20.24
N LEU A 167 -4.90 4.33 19.56
CA LEU A 167 -6.21 4.35 20.23
C LEU A 167 -6.41 3.10 21.10
N ALA A 168 -6.06 1.94 20.60
CA ALA A 168 -6.13 0.69 21.36
C ALA A 168 -5.29 0.75 22.64
N ASP A 169 -4.08 1.33 22.54
CA ASP A 169 -3.20 1.56 23.70
C ASP A 169 -3.79 2.56 24.69
N LYS A 170 -4.40 3.67 24.22
CA LYS A 170 -5.01 4.70 25.07
C LYS A 170 -6.24 4.17 25.81
N LEU A 171 -7.12 3.47 25.08
CA LEU A 171 -8.41 2.99 25.60
C LEU A 171 -8.32 1.60 26.25
N LYS A 172 -7.19 0.89 26.14
CA LYS A 172 -7.00 -0.48 26.62
C LYS A 172 -8.01 -1.48 26.04
N VAL A 173 -8.32 -1.32 24.75
CA VAL A 173 -9.23 -2.18 24.00
C VAL A 173 -8.48 -2.94 22.89
N ASN A 174 -9.13 -3.97 22.33
CA ASN A 174 -8.56 -4.67 21.20
C ASN A 174 -8.71 -3.83 19.91
N LEU A 175 -7.72 -3.89 19.01
CA LEU A 175 -7.76 -3.21 17.71
C LEU A 175 -9.02 -3.50 16.90
N LYS A 176 -9.52 -4.74 16.97
CA LYS A 176 -10.72 -5.18 16.25
C LYS A 176 -12.02 -4.54 16.73
N ASP A 177 -12.01 -3.99 17.95
CA ASP A 177 -13.19 -3.41 18.56
C ASP A 177 -13.34 -1.90 18.22
N ILE A 178 -12.32 -1.31 17.55
CA ILE A 178 -12.36 0.07 17.08
C ILE A 178 -12.87 0.10 15.63
N HIS A 179 -14.04 0.72 15.42
CA HIS A 179 -14.70 0.82 14.13
C HIS A 179 -14.73 2.26 13.60
N GLN A 180 -14.92 2.41 12.29
CA GLN A 180 -15.19 3.68 11.61
C GLN A 180 -14.15 4.80 11.83
N LEU A 181 -12.91 4.45 12.16
CA LEU A 181 -11.82 5.42 12.17
C LEU A 181 -11.49 5.86 10.75
N VAL A 182 -11.38 7.15 10.51
CA VAL A 182 -11.05 7.72 9.19
C VAL A 182 -9.75 8.51 9.27
N VAL A 183 -8.93 8.40 8.23
CA VAL A 183 -7.73 9.22 8.04
C VAL A 183 -7.88 10.03 6.76
N TRP A 184 -7.86 11.35 6.90
CA TRP A 184 -8.01 12.32 5.81
C TRP A 184 -6.67 12.86 5.31
N GLY A 185 -6.67 13.32 4.07
CA GLY A 185 -5.55 14.06 3.49
C GLY A 185 -4.50 13.17 2.81
N ASN A 186 -3.33 13.74 2.59
CA ASN A 186 -2.22 13.08 1.92
C ASN A 186 -1.39 12.25 2.91
N HIS A 187 -0.66 11.25 2.40
CA HIS A 187 0.38 10.57 3.17
C HIS A 187 1.57 11.51 3.45
N SER A 188 1.40 12.38 4.43
CA SER A 188 2.36 13.41 4.85
C SER A 188 2.10 13.82 6.30
N SER A 189 2.90 14.75 6.82
CA SER A 189 2.70 15.32 8.16
C SER A 189 1.38 16.10 8.32
N THR A 190 0.66 16.37 7.23
CA THR A 190 -0.66 17.04 7.23
C THR A 190 -1.83 16.08 7.23
N MET A 191 -1.59 14.77 7.28
CA MET A 191 -2.66 13.78 7.45
C MET A 191 -3.39 14.00 8.78
N TYR A 192 -4.68 13.69 8.80
CA TYR A 192 -5.54 13.91 9.96
C TYR A 192 -6.32 12.65 10.30
N ALA A 193 -6.02 12.03 11.44
CA ALA A 193 -6.76 10.89 11.96
C ALA A 193 -7.98 11.40 12.77
N ASP A 194 -9.15 11.16 12.21
CA ASP A 194 -10.42 11.73 12.68
C ASP A 194 -11.16 10.76 13.58
N LEU A 195 -11.36 11.17 14.84
CA LEU A 195 -12.07 10.37 15.85
C LEU A 195 -13.59 10.57 15.86
N ARG A 196 -14.14 11.53 15.10
CA ARG A 196 -15.56 11.92 15.19
C ARG A 196 -16.53 10.77 14.89
N PHE A 197 -16.13 9.87 14.02
CA PHE A 197 -16.95 8.74 13.59
C PHE A 197 -16.52 7.41 14.21
N ALA A 198 -15.37 7.40 14.87
CA ALA A 198 -14.82 6.17 15.45
C ALA A 198 -15.64 5.73 16.67
N THR A 199 -15.88 4.42 16.77
CA THR A 199 -16.65 3.81 17.85
C THR A 199 -15.96 2.58 18.44
N VAL A 200 -16.23 2.32 19.73
CA VAL A 200 -15.91 1.07 20.43
C VAL A 200 -17.20 0.64 21.16
N ASP A 201 -17.70 -0.57 20.87
CA ASP A 201 -18.96 -1.07 21.42
C ASP A 201 -20.13 -0.10 21.24
N GLY A 202 -20.19 0.58 20.06
CA GLY A 202 -21.20 1.57 19.73
C GLY A 202 -21.05 2.93 20.44
N LYS A 203 -20.05 3.11 21.31
CA LYS A 203 -19.76 4.38 21.99
C LYS A 203 -18.76 5.20 21.20
N SER A 204 -18.90 6.52 21.20
CA SER A 204 -17.98 7.44 20.51
C SER A 204 -16.56 7.34 21.09
N VAL A 205 -15.57 7.07 20.23
CA VAL A 205 -14.15 7.08 20.63
C VAL A 205 -13.72 8.45 21.14
N LYS A 206 -14.23 9.54 20.54
CA LYS A 206 -13.94 10.90 21.00
C LYS A 206 -14.38 11.11 22.45
N GLU A 207 -15.55 10.62 22.82
CA GLU A 207 -16.07 10.71 24.19
C GLU A 207 -15.31 9.78 25.15
N LEU A 208 -14.95 8.57 24.71
CA LEU A 208 -14.18 7.63 25.52
C LEU A 208 -12.76 8.12 25.79
N VAL A 209 -12.11 8.76 24.81
CA VAL A 209 -10.81 9.38 24.97
C VAL A 209 -10.88 10.56 25.93
N ASN A 210 -11.87 11.44 25.76
CA ASN A 210 -12.15 12.63 26.57
C ASN A 210 -10.90 13.39 27.03
N ASP A 211 -9.93 13.56 26.12
CA ASP A 211 -8.61 14.14 26.38
C ASP A 211 -8.12 14.86 25.11
N GLU A 212 -8.60 16.09 24.92
CA GLU A 212 -8.28 16.90 23.73
C GLU A 212 -6.78 17.24 23.66
N GLU A 213 -6.15 17.44 24.81
CA GLU A 213 -4.71 17.73 24.87
C GLU A 213 -3.89 16.54 24.36
N TRP A 214 -4.22 15.32 24.80
CA TRP A 214 -3.60 14.12 24.30
C TRP A 214 -3.85 13.93 22.80
N TYR A 215 -5.10 14.18 22.35
CA TYR A 215 -5.45 14.03 20.94
C TYR A 215 -4.61 14.94 20.04
N VAL A 216 -4.55 16.23 20.36
CA VAL A 216 -3.86 17.24 19.54
C VAL A 216 -2.34 17.17 19.70
N ASN A 217 -1.84 17.06 20.93
CA ASN A 217 -0.43 17.21 21.22
C ASN A 217 0.36 15.89 21.28
N THR A 218 -0.32 14.75 21.35
CA THR A 218 0.32 13.44 21.42
C THR A 218 -0.10 12.54 20.26
N PHE A 219 -1.39 12.27 20.09
CA PHE A 219 -1.89 11.30 19.12
C PHE A 219 -1.61 11.70 17.68
N LEU A 220 -2.08 12.86 17.24
CA LEU A 220 -1.90 13.33 15.86
C LEU A 220 -0.41 13.44 15.48
N PRO A 221 0.46 14.07 16.26
CA PRO A 221 1.89 14.13 15.96
C PRO A 221 2.57 12.74 15.97
N THR A 222 2.20 11.87 16.89
CA THR A 222 2.76 10.52 16.98
C THR A 222 2.45 9.71 15.72
N VAL A 223 1.21 9.73 15.26
CA VAL A 223 0.81 9.03 14.04
C VAL A 223 1.52 9.61 12.82
N ALA A 224 1.50 10.93 12.65
CA ALA A 224 2.09 11.61 11.51
C ALA A 224 3.62 11.42 11.41
N ASN A 225 4.33 11.40 12.54
CA ASN A 225 5.79 11.29 12.59
C ASN A 225 6.30 9.86 12.85
N ARG A 226 5.44 8.86 12.96
CA ARG A 226 5.83 7.47 13.26
C ARG A 226 6.87 6.92 12.30
N GLY A 227 6.78 7.24 11.01
CA GLY A 227 7.77 6.84 10.01
C GLY A 227 9.18 7.32 10.34
N GLY A 228 9.32 8.58 10.72
CA GLY A 228 10.60 9.17 11.16
C GLY A 228 11.13 8.53 12.45
N ALA A 229 10.25 8.26 13.42
CA ALA A 229 10.62 7.57 14.66
C ALA A 229 11.17 6.16 14.40
N ILE A 230 10.56 5.42 13.47
CA ILE A 230 11.03 4.08 13.07
C ILE A 230 12.41 4.17 12.41
N ILE A 231 12.62 5.13 11.50
CA ILE A 231 13.94 5.32 10.86
C ILE A 231 15.00 5.63 11.93
N LYS A 232 14.69 6.51 12.88
CA LYS A 232 15.62 6.84 13.97
C LYS A 232 15.97 5.63 14.84
N ALA A 233 15.01 4.73 15.09
CA ALA A 233 15.21 3.56 15.93
C ALA A 233 15.86 2.38 15.19
N ARG A 234 15.49 2.13 13.91
CA ARG A 234 15.94 0.96 13.14
C ARG A 234 17.07 1.23 12.17
N GLY A 235 17.35 2.52 11.84
CA GLY A 235 18.20 2.88 10.71
C GLY A 235 17.59 2.67 9.33
N LEU A 236 16.38 2.10 9.26
CA LEU A 236 15.67 1.76 8.03
C LEU A 236 14.19 2.18 8.15
N SER A 237 13.57 2.50 7.01
CA SER A 237 12.15 2.82 6.96
C SER A 237 11.27 1.60 7.23
N SER A 238 9.97 1.85 7.49
CA SER A 238 8.96 0.79 7.63
C SER A 238 8.92 -0.09 6.39
N ALA A 239 9.05 -1.40 6.55
CA ALA A 239 8.97 -2.36 5.46
C ALA A 239 7.84 -3.36 5.66
N ALA A 240 7.93 -4.23 6.67
CA ALA A 240 6.92 -5.26 6.92
C ALA A 240 5.53 -4.67 7.23
N SER A 241 5.46 -3.61 8.05
CA SER A 241 4.18 -2.95 8.34
C SER A 241 3.58 -2.23 7.13
N ALA A 242 4.41 -1.70 6.23
CA ALA A 242 3.95 -1.12 4.97
C ALA A 242 3.43 -2.21 4.02
N ALA A 243 4.12 -3.35 3.93
CA ALA A 243 3.69 -4.51 3.16
C ALA A 243 2.34 -5.06 3.67
N GLN A 244 2.20 -5.22 4.98
CA GLN A 244 0.95 -5.65 5.61
C GLN A 244 -0.19 -4.66 5.32
N ALA A 245 0.07 -3.35 5.43
CA ALA A 245 -0.93 -2.32 5.13
C ALA A 245 -1.36 -2.34 3.66
N ALA A 246 -0.43 -2.53 2.72
CA ALA A 246 -0.73 -2.65 1.29
C ALA A 246 -1.61 -3.89 1.01
N ALA A 247 -1.26 -5.05 1.59
CA ALA A 247 -2.06 -6.26 1.46
C ALA A 247 -3.46 -6.10 2.05
N GLN A 248 -3.60 -5.49 3.23
CA GLN A 248 -4.89 -5.20 3.85
C GLN A 248 -5.74 -4.22 3.02
N HIS A 249 -5.12 -3.19 2.43
CA HIS A 249 -5.81 -2.26 1.54
C HIS A 249 -6.41 -3.01 0.35
N MET A 250 -5.61 -3.79 -0.35
CA MET A 250 -6.08 -4.58 -1.50
C MET A 250 -7.12 -5.62 -1.10
N ARG A 251 -6.91 -6.31 0.03
CA ARG A 251 -7.89 -7.27 0.56
C ARG A 251 -9.27 -6.63 0.75
N ASN A 252 -9.31 -5.49 1.44
CA ASN A 252 -10.54 -4.78 1.69
C ASN A 252 -11.21 -4.29 0.41
N TRP A 253 -10.41 -3.85 -0.56
CA TRP A 253 -10.93 -3.39 -1.84
C TRP A 253 -11.54 -4.52 -2.69
N VAL A 254 -10.95 -5.72 -2.62
CA VAL A 254 -11.37 -6.86 -3.44
C VAL A 254 -12.47 -7.69 -2.78
N LEU A 255 -12.31 -8.00 -1.49
CA LEU A 255 -13.21 -8.87 -0.75
C LEU A 255 -14.34 -8.13 -0.04
N GLY A 256 -14.34 -6.80 -0.13
CA GLY A 256 -15.23 -5.92 0.63
C GLY A 256 -14.70 -5.62 2.03
N LEU A 257 -15.19 -4.53 2.57
CA LEU A 257 -14.96 -4.17 3.97
C LEU A 257 -15.89 -5.05 4.82
N SER A 258 -15.31 -5.91 5.66
CA SER A 258 -16.08 -6.35 6.82
C SER A 258 -16.44 -5.10 7.63
N LEU A 259 -17.58 -5.09 8.31
CA LEU A 259 -18.05 -3.97 9.12
C LEU A 259 -17.02 -3.41 10.13
N ILE A 260 -15.90 -4.10 10.28
CA ILE A 260 -14.79 -3.81 11.18
C ILE A 260 -13.77 -2.79 10.62
N HIS A 261 -13.71 -2.56 9.31
CA HIS A 261 -12.63 -1.77 8.69
C HIS A 261 -13.16 -0.86 7.57
N ILE A 262 -13.84 0.21 7.92
CA ILE A 262 -14.16 1.27 6.95
C ILE A 262 -13.00 2.27 6.93
N SER A 263 -11.99 2.01 6.12
CA SER A 263 -11.11 3.04 5.62
C SER A 263 -11.40 3.20 4.14
N GLU A 264 -12.06 4.26 3.73
CA GLU A 264 -12.19 4.54 2.31
C GLU A 264 -10.79 4.80 1.72
N PRO A 265 -10.48 4.17 0.56
CA PRO A 265 -9.29 4.57 -0.16
C PRO A 265 -9.44 6.03 -0.53
N THR A 266 -8.48 6.86 -0.14
CA THR A 266 -8.44 8.25 -0.58
C THR A 266 -8.36 8.28 -2.11
N ARG A 267 -9.46 8.66 -2.75
CA ARG A 267 -9.49 8.86 -4.19
C ARG A 267 -8.74 10.15 -4.51
N PRO A 268 -7.87 10.16 -5.52
CA PRO A 268 -7.40 11.43 -6.06
C PRO A 268 -8.62 12.13 -6.67
N TYR A 269 -8.88 13.35 -6.23
CA TYR A 269 -9.93 14.21 -6.77
C TYR A 269 -9.53 14.71 -8.16
#